data_e77997b26303e301cdf914831bcd77eb
#
_entry.id   e77997b26303e301cdf914831bcd77eb
#
_cell.length_a   1.000
_cell.length_b   1.000
_cell.length_c   1.000
_cell.angle_alpha   90.00
_cell.angle_beta   90.00
_cell.angle_gamma   90.00
#
_symmetry.space_group_name_H-M   'P 1'
#
loop_
_entity.id
_entity.type
_entity.pdbx_description
1 polymer ?
#
loop_
_entity_poly.entity_id
_entity_poly.type
_entity_poly.pdbx_seq_one_letter_code
_entity_poly.pdbx_strand_id
1 'polypeptide(L)'
;MSNPIDYSKGIYDAKKLGTPRLLILGAQHMFAMFGATVLVPLLTGLSVSTTLLCAGLGTLLFHIICKGKVPAFLGSSFAYLGGFAIVSNDGANPENLPYACAAVAFSGLLYVLVSGLISVFGIRRIMRFFPPVVTGPIIISIGLILAPSAITNCQSNWLLAFVALATVIVCNIWGKGMVKILPILIGVLVSYAVALVTGAVDFAAIGEASWIGFPIHKEAMGLFAIDGSEKFISALFTIMPIAIATMMEHVGDIAAISATVGHNYINDPGLNRTLMGDGLATAMAGLLGGPANTTYGENTGVLALTKIYDPLVIRIAAVFACILSFCPKFEAIINTIPSGIIGGISFVLYGMISAIGVRNVVENQVDFTNSRNLIIAAVILVCALGFNSVGGITFGIGGVSVTLSGLAIAALAGILLNAILPGNDYEFDSNPGTGEGTSLRV
;
A
#
# COMPACT_ATOMS: atom_id res chain seq x y z
N MET A 1 -26.76 7.62 34.39
CA MET A 1 -25.63 6.66 34.37
C MET A 1 -25.58 6.04 32.98
N SER A 2 -24.55 6.30 32.18
CA SER A 2 -24.42 5.69 30.86
C SER A 2 -24.19 4.19 31.01
N ASN A 3 -25.00 3.36 30.34
CA ASN A 3 -24.76 1.93 30.29
C ASN A 3 -23.30 1.64 29.93
N PRO A 4 -22.64 0.67 30.58
CA PRO A 4 -21.26 0.30 30.23
C PRO A 4 -21.21 -0.12 28.77
N ILE A 5 -20.22 0.38 28.05
CA ILE A 5 -20.02 0.10 26.61
C ILE A 5 -19.63 -1.38 26.49
N ASP A 6 -20.44 -2.14 25.78
CA ASP A 6 -20.18 -3.55 25.51
C ASP A 6 -19.23 -3.69 24.30
N TYR A 7 -17.95 -3.87 24.57
CA TYR A 7 -16.91 -4.07 23.55
C TYR A 7 -17.01 -5.41 22.80
N SER A 8 -17.86 -6.34 23.27
CA SER A 8 -17.97 -7.65 22.62
C SER A 8 -18.67 -7.57 21.25
N LYS A 9 -19.58 -6.60 21.08
CA LYS A 9 -20.42 -6.42 19.88
C LYS A 9 -19.85 -5.49 18.83
N GLY A 10 -18.64 -4.91 19.05
CA GLY A 10 -18.10 -3.87 18.20
C GLY A 10 -18.73 -2.49 18.42
N ILE A 11 -17.94 -1.44 18.18
CA ILE A 11 -18.37 -0.04 18.38
C ILE A 11 -18.42 0.65 17.02
N TYR A 12 -19.62 1.00 16.56
CA TYR A 12 -19.90 1.69 15.31
C TYR A 12 -20.16 3.20 15.48
N ASP A 13 -20.23 3.68 16.72
CA ASP A 13 -20.35 5.10 17.07
C ASP A 13 -19.33 5.42 18.17
N ALA A 14 -18.13 5.80 17.73
CA ALA A 14 -17.00 6.04 18.61
C ALA A 14 -17.14 7.37 19.41
N LYS A 15 -18.08 8.26 19.05
CA LYS A 15 -18.36 9.48 19.81
C LYS A 15 -18.79 9.18 21.25
N LYS A 16 -19.41 8.01 21.47
CA LYS A 16 -19.80 7.53 22.81
C LYS A 16 -18.62 7.28 23.74
N LEU A 17 -17.40 7.14 23.21
CA LEU A 17 -16.17 6.93 24.00
C LEU A 17 -15.62 8.21 24.63
N GLY A 18 -16.08 9.38 24.18
CA GLY A 18 -15.57 10.69 24.58
C GLY A 18 -14.30 11.10 23.84
N THR A 19 -14.08 12.42 23.74
CA THR A 19 -12.99 13.02 22.94
C THR A 19 -11.59 12.51 23.28
N PRO A 20 -11.16 12.35 24.56
CA PRO A 20 -9.80 11.88 24.85
C PRO A 20 -9.52 10.48 24.30
N ARG A 21 -10.48 9.56 24.41
CA ARG A 21 -10.35 8.20 23.87
C ARG A 21 -10.33 8.20 22.32
N LEU A 22 -11.15 9.03 21.69
CA LEU A 22 -11.13 9.21 20.24
C LEU A 22 -9.77 9.66 19.72
N LEU A 23 -9.14 10.63 20.39
CA LEU A 23 -7.81 11.11 20.00
C LEU A 23 -6.74 10.03 20.17
N ILE A 24 -6.78 9.26 21.26
CA ILE A 24 -5.85 8.13 21.49
C ILE A 24 -6.03 7.07 20.39
N LEU A 25 -7.26 6.71 20.04
CA LEU A 25 -7.56 5.74 18.99
C LEU A 25 -7.11 6.26 17.61
N GLY A 26 -7.35 7.53 17.31
CA GLY A 26 -6.83 8.16 16.09
C GLY A 26 -5.31 8.13 16.02
N ALA A 27 -4.63 8.46 17.11
CA ALA A 27 -3.17 8.35 17.20
C ALA A 27 -2.70 6.90 17.01
N GLN A 28 -3.40 5.93 17.59
CA GLN A 28 -3.11 4.49 17.41
C GLN A 28 -3.18 4.08 15.95
N HIS A 29 -4.23 4.48 15.21
CA HIS A 29 -4.35 4.21 13.79
C HIS A 29 -3.29 4.93 12.96
N MET A 30 -2.92 6.17 13.32
CA MET A 30 -1.83 6.89 12.69
C MET A 30 -0.49 6.15 12.86
N PHE A 31 -0.17 5.68 14.08
CA PHE A 31 1.05 4.94 14.32
C PHE A 31 1.06 3.55 13.66
N ALA A 32 -0.10 2.91 13.48
CA ALA A 32 -0.19 1.62 12.79
C ALA A 32 0.20 1.74 11.30
N MET A 33 -0.25 2.79 10.63
CA MET A 33 0.09 3.03 9.22
C MET A 33 1.48 3.62 9.03
N PHE A 34 2.02 4.25 10.09
CA PHE A 34 3.20 5.09 10.01
C PHE A 34 4.42 4.36 9.44
N GLY A 35 4.72 3.16 9.98
CA GLY A 35 5.92 2.41 9.57
C GLY A 35 5.92 2.06 8.08
N ALA A 36 4.80 1.63 7.55
CA ALA A 36 4.66 1.33 6.13
C ALA A 36 4.68 2.60 5.27
N THR A 37 3.97 3.66 5.69
CA THR A 37 3.86 4.90 4.93
C THR A 37 5.19 5.62 4.76
N VAL A 38 6.05 5.67 5.79
CA VAL A 38 7.35 6.36 5.70
C VAL A 38 8.42 5.55 4.97
N LEU A 39 8.24 4.23 4.87
CA LEU A 39 9.23 3.37 4.23
C LEU A 39 9.30 3.60 2.71
N VAL A 40 8.17 3.84 2.06
CA VAL A 40 8.13 4.10 0.60
C VAL A 40 8.95 5.34 0.21
N PRO A 41 8.77 6.53 0.81
CA PRO A 41 9.61 7.68 0.48
C PRO A 41 11.10 7.46 0.81
N LEU A 42 11.45 6.76 1.89
CA LEU A 42 12.84 6.40 2.20
C LEU A 42 13.50 5.53 1.12
N LEU A 43 12.72 4.65 0.47
CA LEU A 43 13.20 3.77 -0.59
C LEU A 43 13.21 4.43 -1.97
N THR A 44 12.33 5.40 -2.22
CA THR A 44 12.20 6.06 -3.53
C THR A 44 12.95 7.38 -3.63
N GLY A 45 13.34 7.98 -2.49
CA GLY A 45 13.91 9.33 -2.43
C GLY A 45 12.84 10.44 -2.46
N LEU A 46 11.55 10.11 -2.34
CA LEU A 46 10.47 11.09 -2.21
C LEU A 46 10.46 11.72 -0.80
N SER A 47 9.80 12.87 -0.66
CA SER A 47 9.65 13.53 0.64
C SER A 47 8.69 12.77 1.56
N VAL A 48 9.13 12.51 2.80
CA VAL A 48 8.32 11.91 3.86
C VAL A 48 7.15 12.82 4.23
N SER A 49 7.39 14.13 4.32
CA SER A 49 6.36 15.13 4.63
C SER A 49 5.27 15.16 3.56
N THR A 50 5.66 15.21 2.28
CA THR A 50 4.69 15.15 1.15
C THR A 50 3.90 13.83 1.19
N THR A 51 4.56 12.71 1.45
CA THR A 51 3.91 11.38 1.52
C THR A 51 2.88 11.32 2.65
N LEU A 52 3.20 11.82 3.84
CA LEU A 52 2.26 11.87 4.97
C LEU A 52 1.06 12.78 4.67
N LEU A 53 1.29 13.93 4.02
CA LEU A 53 0.21 14.80 3.60
C LEU A 53 -0.71 14.09 2.60
N CYS A 54 -0.14 13.44 1.60
CA CYS A 54 -0.91 12.70 0.58
C CYS A 54 -1.70 11.53 1.18
N ALA A 55 -1.12 10.80 2.14
CA ALA A 55 -1.81 9.73 2.85
C ALA A 55 -3.00 10.27 3.67
N GLY A 56 -2.79 11.36 4.43
CA GLY A 56 -3.84 12.00 5.22
C GLY A 56 -4.95 12.59 4.36
N LEU A 57 -4.62 13.43 3.37
CA LEU A 57 -5.60 14.03 2.46
C LEU A 57 -6.28 12.96 1.60
N GLY A 58 -5.54 11.95 1.12
CA GLY A 58 -6.08 10.83 0.35
C GLY A 58 -7.11 10.03 1.14
N THR A 59 -6.82 9.75 2.41
CA THR A 59 -7.76 9.09 3.33
C THR A 59 -9.02 9.93 3.53
N LEU A 60 -8.90 11.24 3.75
CA LEU A 60 -10.06 12.12 3.89
C LEU A 60 -10.90 12.18 2.62
N LEU A 61 -10.25 12.28 1.45
CA LEU A 61 -10.92 12.27 0.14
C LEU A 61 -11.65 10.95 -0.09
N PHE A 62 -11.00 9.82 0.19
CA PHE A 62 -11.61 8.48 0.14
C PHE A 62 -12.88 8.42 1.00
N HIS A 63 -12.82 8.90 2.24
CA HIS A 63 -13.98 8.90 3.14
C HIS A 63 -15.14 9.77 2.61
N ILE A 64 -14.85 10.90 1.96
CA ILE A 64 -15.89 11.74 1.33
C ILE A 64 -16.57 10.95 0.20
N ILE A 65 -15.82 10.32 -0.68
CA ILE A 65 -16.34 9.55 -1.83
C ILE A 65 -17.12 8.32 -1.37
N CYS A 66 -16.62 7.63 -0.33
CA CYS A 66 -17.26 6.47 0.28
C CYS A 66 -18.39 6.85 1.27
N LYS A 67 -18.83 8.12 1.28
CA LYS A 67 -19.90 8.64 2.16
C LYS A 67 -19.61 8.41 3.65
N GLY A 68 -18.35 8.39 4.06
CA GLY A 68 -17.93 8.17 5.44
C GLY A 68 -18.25 6.80 6.00
N LYS A 69 -18.50 5.78 5.18
CA LYS A 69 -18.94 4.44 5.62
C LYS A 69 -17.79 3.49 5.90
N VAL A 70 -16.74 3.51 5.07
CA VAL A 70 -15.66 2.52 5.08
C VAL A 70 -14.54 2.97 6.04
N PRO A 71 -14.20 2.21 7.08
CA PRO A 71 -13.12 2.55 8.01
C PRO A 71 -11.75 2.12 7.49
N ALA A 72 -11.39 2.54 6.26
CA ALA A 72 -10.09 2.29 5.66
C ALA A 72 -9.18 3.51 5.79
N PHE A 73 -7.88 3.28 6.07
CA PHE A 73 -6.81 4.27 5.95
C PHE A 73 -6.05 4.02 4.65
N LEU A 74 -5.71 5.08 3.93
CA LEU A 74 -4.90 5.02 2.73
C LEU A 74 -3.48 5.50 3.04
N GLY A 75 -2.49 4.70 2.63
CA GLY A 75 -1.08 5.07 2.75
C GLY A 75 -0.31 4.75 1.49
N SER A 76 1.00 4.90 1.51
CA SER A 76 1.85 4.72 0.34
C SER A 76 1.93 3.27 -0.14
N SER A 77 1.75 3.03 -1.43
CA SER A 77 1.76 1.70 -2.05
C SER A 77 3.17 1.20 -2.34
N PHE A 78 3.49 -0.01 -1.86
CA PHE A 78 4.75 -0.69 -2.16
C PHE A 78 4.83 -1.24 -3.59
N ALA A 79 3.70 -1.49 -4.23
CA ALA A 79 3.66 -2.06 -5.58
C ALA A 79 4.36 -1.19 -6.62
N TYR A 80 4.39 0.12 -6.39
CA TYR A 80 5.01 1.08 -7.31
C TYR A 80 6.52 1.24 -7.13
N LEU A 81 7.14 0.66 -6.08
CA LEU A 81 8.58 0.81 -5.82
C LEU A 81 9.43 0.39 -7.01
N GLY A 82 9.10 -0.75 -7.65
CA GLY A 82 9.81 -1.19 -8.86
C GLY A 82 9.67 -0.22 -10.04
N GLY A 83 8.52 0.42 -10.20
CA GLY A 83 8.30 1.46 -11.20
C GLY A 83 9.12 2.72 -10.93
N PHE A 84 9.16 3.18 -9.68
CA PHE A 84 10.01 4.30 -9.25
C PHE A 84 11.50 3.99 -9.46
N ALA A 85 11.95 2.78 -9.11
CA ALA A 85 13.33 2.35 -9.32
C ALA A 85 13.73 2.41 -10.81
N ILE A 86 12.89 1.89 -11.72
CA ILE A 86 13.14 1.94 -13.17
C ILE A 86 13.21 3.39 -13.66
N VAL A 87 12.26 4.25 -13.30
CA VAL A 87 12.21 5.65 -13.78
C VAL A 87 13.37 6.48 -13.22
N SER A 88 13.76 6.27 -11.97
CA SER A 88 14.89 6.96 -11.33
C SER A 88 16.24 6.28 -11.58
N ASN A 89 16.29 5.16 -12.30
CA ASN A 89 17.48 4.34 -12.47
C ASN A 89 18.13 3.99 -11.13
N ASP A 90 17.36 3.34 -10.26
CA ASP A 90 17.74 2.97 -8.89
C ASP A 90 18.27 4.16 -8.05
N GLY A 91 17.65 5.33 -8.25
CA GLY A 91 18.00 6.56 -7.53
C GLY A 91 19.17 7.35 -8.14
N ALA A 92 19.77 6.88 -9.23
CA ALA A 92 20.86 7.61 -9.91
C ALA A 92 20.38 8.89 -10.59
N ASN A 93 19.10 8.96 -10.97
CA ASN A 93 18.48 10.09 -11.64
C ASN A 93 17.26 10.61 -10.84
N PRO A 94 17.46 11.23 -9.67
CA PRO A 94 16.36 11.71 -8.83
C PRO A 94 15.52 12.80 -9.50
N GLU A 95 16.05 13.49 -10.48
CA GLU A 95 15.34 14.49 -11.30
C GLU A 95 14.22 13.87 -12.16
N ASN A 96 14.16 12.55 -12.30
CA ASN A 96 13.09 11.85 -12.99
C ASN A 96 11.91 11.49 -12.07
N LEU A 97 12.04 11.64 -10.75
CA LEU A 97 10.97 11.33 -9.79
C LEU A 97 9.67 12.11 -10.04
N PRO A 98 9.68 13.40 -10.44
CA PRO A 98 8.44 14.10 -10.79
C PRO A 98 7.68 13.45 -11.95
N TYR A 99 8.38 12.88 -12.95
CA TYR A 99 7.74 12.12 -14.03
C TYR A 99 7.11 10.81 -13.53
N ALA A 100 7.76 10.14 -12.59
CA ALA A 100 7.17 8.98 -11.92
C ALA A 100 5.91 9.37 -11.14
N CYS A 101 5.93 10.47 -10.40
CA CYS A 101 4.76 11.00 -9.69
C CYS A 101 3.64 11.40 -10.67
N ALA A 102 3.96 12.03 -11.81
CA ALA A 102 2.99 12.31 -12.87
C ALA A 102 2.32 11.01 -13.37
N ALA A 103 3.11 9.97 -13.65
CA ALA A 103 2.60 8.67 -14.08
C ALA A 103 1.72 7.99 -13.01
N VAL A 104 2.03 8.17 -11.72
CA VAL A 104 1.17 7.75 -10.61
C VAL A 104 -0.19 8.46 -10.66
N ALA A 105 -0.24 9.73 -11.02
CA ALA A 105 -1.51 10.44 -11.18
C ALA A 105 -2.38 9.80 -12.27
N PHE A 106 -1.79 9.39 -13.39
CA PHE A 106 -2.51 8.65 -14.45
C PHE A 106 -2.91 7.24 -14.01
N SER A 107 -2.11 6.58 -13.16
CA SER A 107 -2.51 5.32 -12.52
C SER A 107 -3.82 5.50 -11.73
N GLY A 108 -3.93 6.56 -10.95
CA GLY A 108 -5.17 6.90 -10.24
C GLY A 108 -6.36 7.14 -11.17
N LEU A 109 -6.14 7.76 -12.33
CA LEU A 109 -7.20 7.94 -13.34
C LEU A 109 -7.66 6.60 -13.94
N LEU A 110 -6.79 5.60 -14.05
CA LEU A 110 -7.17 4.26 -14.48
C LEU A 110 -8.14 3.59 -13.50
N TYR A 111 -7.96 3.81 -12.19
CA TYR A 111 -8.94 3.37 -11.17
C TYR A 111 -10.31 4.03 -11.38
N VAL A 112 -10.33 5.33 -11.66
CA VAL A 112 -11.57 6.07 -11.91
C VAL A 112 -12.28 5.50 -13.16
N LEU A 113 -11.52 5.16 -14.19
CA LEU A 113 -12.05 4.53 -15.41
C LEU A 113 -12.67 3.17 -15.08
N VAL A 114 -11.96 2.29 -14.36
CA VAL A 114 -12.47 0.97 -13.95
C VAL A 114 -13.68 1.11 -13.03
N SER A 115 -13.67 2.06 -12.11
CA SER A 115 -14.85 2.39 -11.28
C SER A 115 -16.07 2.77 -12.13
N GLY A 116 -15.86 3.58 -13.17
CA GLY A 116 -16.89 3.92 -14.15
C GLY A 116 -17.42 2.69 -14.89
N LEU A 117 -16.53 1.81 -15.35
CA LEU A 117 -16.91 0.56 -16.01
C LEU A 117 -17.72 -0.35 -15.09
N ILE A 118 -17.35 -0.46 -13.80
CA ILE A 118 -18.12 -1.21 -12.81
C ILE A 118 -19.51 -0.61 -12.64
N SER A 119 -19.64 0.73 -12.64
CA SER A 119 -20.95 1.40 -12.51
C SER A 119 -21.88 1.15 -13.72
N VAL A 120 -21.30 1.02 -14.91
CA VAL A 120 -22.08 0.80 -16.15
C VAL A 120 -22.36 -0.68 -16.42
N PHE A 121 -21.35 -1.54 -16.31
CA PHE A 121 -21.45 -2.94 -16.70
C PHE A 121 -21.73 -3.89 -15.53
N GLY A 122 -21.65 -3.39 -14.30
CA GLY A 122 -21.81 -4.15 -13.08
C GLY A 122 -20.52 -4.85 -12.62
N ILE A 123 -20.41 -5.04 -11.32
CA ILE A 123 -19.22 -5.57 -10.65
C ILE A 123 -18.85 -6.98 -11.14
N ARG A 124 -19.83 -7.89 -11.29
CA ARG A 124 -19.57 -9.29 -11.67
C ARG A 124 -18.89 -9.42 -13.02
N ARG A 125 -19.26 -8.58 -14.02
CA ARG A 125 -18.67 -8.64 -15.36
C ARG A 125 -17.22 -8.18 -15.35
N ILE A 126 -16.93 -7.10 -14.63
CA ILE A 126 -15.57 -6.54 -14.57
C ILE A 126 -14.66 -7.46 -13.74
N MET A 127 -15.12 -7.92 -12.59
CA MET A 127 -14.32 -8.79 -11.70
C MET A 127 -14.04 -10.18 -12.28
N ARG A 128 -14.75 -10.61 -13.32
CA ARG A 128 -14.43 -11.84 -14.07
C ARG A 128 -13.04 -11.81 -14.73
N PHE A 129 -12.52 -10.62 -15.03
CA PHE A 129 -11.16 -10.46 -15.56
C PHE A 129 -10.08 -10.58 -14.47
N PHE A 130 -10.47 -10.50 -13.20
CA PHE A 130 -9.60 -10.41 -12.05
C PHE A 130 -9.89 -11.51 -11.00
N PRO A 131 -9.93 -12.79 -11.42
CA PRO A 131 -10.17 -13.88 -10.47
C PRO A 131 -8.97 -14.08 -9.53
N PRO A 132 -9.15 -14.76 -8.38
CA PRO A 132 -8.06 -15.03 -7.42
C PRO A 132 -6.86 -15.78 -8.00
N VAL A 133 -7.06 -16.58 -9.05
CA VAL A 133 -5.97 -17.24 -9.81
C VAL A 133 -5.05 -16.25 -10.53
N VAL A 134 -5.52 -15.04 -10.80
CA VAL A 134 -4.73 -13.93 -11.37
C VAL A 134 -4.21 -13.04 -10.25
N THR A 135 -5.10 -12.60 -9.35
CA THR A 135 -4.75 -11.59 -8.34
C THR A 135 -3.80 -12.12 -7.28
N GLY A 136 -3.98 -13.38 -6.84
CA GLY A 136 -3.10 -14.01 -5.85
C GLY A 136 -1.63 -14.04 -6.29
N PRO A 137 -1.30 -14.65 -7.45
CA PRO A 137 0.08 -14.64 -7.96
C PRO A 137 0.66 -13.24 -8.20
N ILE A 138 -0.15 -12.25 -8.60
CA ILE A 138 0.29 -10.87 -8.75
C ILE A 138 0.71 -10.30 -7.38
N ILE A 139 -0.11 -10.45 -6.33
CA ILE A 139 0.20 -9.97 -4.98
C ILE A 139 1.45 -10.69 -4.42
N ILE A 140 1.57 -12.02 -4.63
CA ILE A 140 2.78 -12.78 -4.29
C ILE A 140 4.01 -12.14 -4.93
N SER A 141 3.91 -11.82 -6.21
CA SER A 141 5.01 -11.25 -6.98
C SER A 141 5.45 -9.86 -6.47
N ILE A 142 4.53 -9.03 -5.98
CA ILE A 142 4.86 -7.69 -5.45
C ILE A 142 5.92 -7.82 -4.34
N GLY A 143 5.68 -8.66 -3.34
CA GLY A 143 6.65 -8.83 -2.25
C GLY A 143 7.95 -9.50 -2.69
N LEU A 144 7.90 -10.49 -3.59
CA LEU A 144 9.09 -11.20 -4.06
C LEU A 144 9.99 -10.34 -4.94
N ILE A 145 9.44 -9.47 -5.79
CA ILE A 145 10.20 -8.53 -6.62
C ILE A 145 11.01 -7.56 -5.74
N LEU A 146 10.49 -7.17 -4.59
CA LEU A 146 11.12 -6.23 -3.68
C LEU A 146 12.14 -6.89 -2.74
N ALA A 147 12.15 -8.22 -2.61
CA ALA A 147 13.03 -8.93 -1.70
C ALA A 147 14.54 -8.63 -1.89
N PRO A 148 15.09 -8.52 -3.12
CA PRO A 148 16.49 -8.17 -3.31
C PRO A 148 16.86 -6.80 -2.70
N SER A 149 15.99 -5.79 -2.82
CA SER A 149 16.24 -4.46 -2.24
C SER A 149 16.30 -4.49 -0.71
N ALA A 150 15.45 -5.31 -0.06
CA ALA A 150 15.52 -5.51 1.38
C ALA A 150 16.87 -6.12 1.80
N ILE A 151 17.36 -7.13 1.08
CA ILE A 151 18.65 -7.75 1.35
C ILE A 151 19.81 -6.75 1.14
N THR A 152 19.79 -5.99 0.04
CA THR A 152 20.79 -4.95 -0.22
C THR A 152 20.83 -3.92 0.91
N ASN A 153 19.68 -3.46 1.40
CA ASN A 153 19.63 -2.56 2.55
C ASN A 153 20.16 -3.22 3.84
N CYS A 154 19.89 -4.51 4.07
CA CYS A 154 20.45 -5.26 5.21
C CYS A 154 21.98 -5.33 5.18
N GLN A 155 22.58 -5.43 3.98
CA GLN A 155 24.04 -5.50 3.80
C GLN A 155 24.77 -4.26 4.33
N SER A 156 24.11 -3.11 4.39
CA SER A 156 24.71 -1.90 4.95
C SER A 156 25.06 -2.03 6.45
N ASN A 157 24.25 -2.77 7.21
CA ASN A 157 24.51 -3.09 8.62
C ASN A 157 23.63 -4.27 9.08
N TRP A 158 24.18 -5.48 9.04
CA TRP A 158 23.48 -6.70 9.42
C TRP A 158 23.03 -6.74 10.87
N LEU A 159 23.77 -6.10 11.80
CA LEU A 159 23.37 -6.06 13.21
C LEU A 159 22.05 -5.32 13.36
N LEU A 160 21.96 -4.10 12.78
CA LEU A 160 20.75 -3.29 12.86
C LEU A 160 19.58 -3.96 12.13
N ALA A 161 19.83 -4.58 10.98
CA ALA A 161 18.83 -5.34 10.23
C ALA A 161 18.28 -6.51 11.06
N PHE A 162 19.15 -7.28 11.71
CA PHE A 162 18.74 -8.39 12.55
C PHE A 162 17.94 -7.93 13.78
N VAL A 163 18.36 -6.86 14.45
CA VAL A 163 17.62 -6.28 15.58
C VAL A 163 16.22 -5.84 15.16
N ALA A 164 16.11 -5.14 14.02
CA ALA A 164 14.83 -4.72 13.48
C ALA A 164 13.92 -5.91 13.16
N LEU A 165 14.43 -6.87 12.41
CA LEU A 165 13.73 -8.11 12.03
C LEU A 165 13.25 -8.88 13.26
N ALA A 166 14.16 -9.18 14.20
CA ALA A 166 13.86 -9.94 15.41
C ALA A 166 12.80 -9.21 16.26
N THR A 167 12.92 -7.90 16.42
CA THR A 167 11.95 -7.12 17.20
C THR A 167 10.56 -7.18 16.57
N VAL A 168 10.44 -7.00 15.25
CA VAL A 168 9.15 -7.10 14.55
C VAL A 168 8.53 -8.49 14.73
N ILE A 169 9.31 -9.56 14.58
CA ILE A 169 8.84 -10.94 14.77
C ILE A 169 8.35 -11.14 16.21
N VAL A 170 9.16 -10.76 17.21
CA VAL A 170 8.80 -10.90 18.63
C VAL A 170 7.52 -10.14 18.95
N CYS A 171 7.38 -8.90 18.48
CA CYS A 171 6.19 -8.08 18.69
C CYS A 171 4.94 -8.72 18.04
N ASN A 172 5.06 -9.27 16.83
CA ASN A 172 3.95 -9.91 16.14
C ASN A 172 3.48 -11.21 16.80
N ILE A 173 4.42 -12.07 17.24
CA ILE A 173 4.11 -13.42 17.72
C ILE A 173 3.76 -13.41 19.21
N TRP A 174 4.60 -12.76 20.02
CA TRP A 174 4.44 -12.78 21.50
C TRP A 174 3.87 -11.48 22.05
N GLY A 175 3.76 -10.43 21.24
CA GLY A 175 3.20 -9.14 21.65
C GLY A 175 1.73 -9.25 22.03
N LYS A 176 1.30 -8.42 22.98
CA LYS A 176 -0.10 -8.27 23.41
C LYS A 176 -0.54 -6.82 23.33
N GLY A 177 -1.82 -6.60 23.05
CA GLY A 177 -2.39 -5.25 22.97
C GLY A 177 -1.65 -4.36 21.94
N MET A 178 -1.20 -3.19 22.37
CA MET A 178 -0.52 -2.20 21.52
C MET A 178 0.78 -2.72 20.88
N VAL A 179 1.53 -3.58 21.58
CA VAL A 179 2.78 -4.15 21.05
C VAL A 179 2.54 -4.99 19.80
N LYS A 180 1.45 -5.76 19.78
CA LYS A 180 1.06 -6.56 18.62
C LYS A 180 0.53 -5.71 17.46
N ILE A 181 -0.01 -4.53 17.77
CA ILE A 181 -0.57 -3.61 16.76
C ILE A 181 0.53 -2.80 16.05
N LEU A 182 1.62 -2.47 16.76
CA LEU A 182 2.66 -1.55 16.30
C LEU A 182 4.03 -2.23 16.12
N PRO A 183 4.12 -3.44 15.55
CA PRO A 183 5.38 -4.20 15.52
C PRO A 183 6.46 -3.49 14.71
N ILE A 184 6.10 -2.85 13.59
CA ILE A 184 7.01 -2.12 12.71
C ILE A 184 7.57 -0.89 13.42
N LEU A 185 6.71 -0.07 14.03
CA LEU A 185 7.13 1.11 14.78
C LEU A 185 8.07 0.74 15.92
N ILE A 186 7.75 -0.30 16.69
CA ILE A 186 8.60 -0.77 17.78
C ILE A 186 9.91 -1.31 17.24
N GLY A 187 9.90 -2.03 16.12
CA GLY A 187 11.08 -2.50 15.42
C GLY A 187 12.02 -1.36 15.03
N VAL A 188 11.46 -0.27 14.44
CA VAL A 188 12.22 0.96 14.13
C VAL A 188 12.81 1.55 15.40
N LEU A 189 12.00 1.80 16.43
CA LEU A 189 12.46 2.48 17.66
C LEU A 189 13.55 1.69 18.38
N VAL A 190 13.40 0.38 18.54
CA VAL A 190 14.39 -0.48 19.21
C VAL A 190 15.70 -0.52 18.42
N SER A 191 15.63 -0.75 17.11
CA SER A 191 16.83 -0.81 16.27
C SER A 191 17.48 0.57 16.11
N TYR A 192 16.70 1.65 16.08
CA TYR A 192 17.23 3.02 16.09
C TYR A 192 17.95 3.34 17.42
N ALA A 193 17.42 2.88 18.56
CA ALA A 193 18.13 3.01 19.85
C ALA A 193 19.49 2.27 19.82
N VAL A 194 19.55 1.08 19.20
CA VAL A 194 20.84 0.38 18.99
C VAL A 194 21.74 1.16 18.05
N ALA A 195 21.21 1.75 16.98
CA ALA A 195 21.97 2.60 16.05
C ALA A 195 22.57 3.83 16.73
N LEU A 196 21.85 4.44 17.69
CA LEU A 196 22.36 5.54 18.51
C LEU A 196 23.55 5.12 19.37
N VAL A 197 23.44 3.97 20.04
CA VAL A 197 24.53 3.43 20.89
C VAL A 197 25.75 3.06 20.07
N THR A 198 25.56 2.55 18.85
CA THR A 198 26.66 2.17 17.94
C THR A 198 27.24 3.34 17.14
N GLY A 199 26.70 4.55 17.29
CA GLY A 199 27.17 5.74 16.55
C GLY A 199 26.83 5.71 15.06
N ALA A 200 25.82 4.96 14.64
CA ALA A 200 25.44 4.80 13.24
C ALA A 200 24.45 5.87 12.76
N VAL A 201 24.16 6.90 13.55
CA VAL A 201 23.19 7.98 13.23
C VAL A 201 23.90 9.30 13.09
N ASP A 202 23.65 10.02 12.00
CA ASP A 202 24.09 11.40 11.80
C ASP A 202 22.97 12.37 12.15
N PHE A 203 23.23 13.28 13.12
CA PHE A 203 22.25 14.25 13.61
C PHE A 203 22.34 15.62 12.92
N ALA A 204 23.31 15.85 12.03
CA ALA A 204 23.57 17.18 11.46
C ALA A 204 22.31 17.77 10.80
N ALA A 205 21.63 16.98 9.96
CA ALA A 205 20.43 17.40 9.25
C ALA A 205 19.25 17.73 10.19
N ILE A 206 19.16 17.09 11.36
CA ILE A 206 18.09 17.36 12.33
C ILE A 206 18.26 18.75 12.95
N GLY A 207 19.52 19.17 13.18
CA GLY A 207 19.83 20.50 13.74
C GLY A 207 19.35 21.63 12.85
N GLU A 208 19.53 21.48 11.54
CA GLU A 208 19.23 22.50 10.53
C GLU A 208 17.74 22.55 10.14
N ALA A 209 17.00 21.46 10.34
CA ALA A 209 15.60 21.39 9.97
C ALA A 209 14.70 22.28 10.82
N SER A 210 13.75 22.98 10.19
CA SER A 210 12.75 23.81 10.87
C SER A 210 11.66 22.96 11.55
N TRP A 211 11.02 23.52 12.59
CA TRP A 211 9.89 22.88 13.25
C TRP A 211 8.59 22.93 12.44
N ILE A 212 8.41 23.97 11.63
CA ILE A 212 7.23 24.19 10.81
C ILE A 212 7.69 24.52 9.39
N GLY A 213 7.13 23.84 8.41
CA GLY A 213 7.39 24.05 6.99
C GLY A 213 6.25 23.55 6.12
N PHE A 214 6.23 23.98 4.87
CA PHE A 214 5.23 23.51 3.91
C PHE A 214 5.68 22.17 3.31
N PRO A 215 4.84 21.12 3.33
CA PRO A 215 5.25 19.76 2.98
C PRO A 215 5.30 19.49 1.47
N ILE A 216 4.94 20.44 0.62
CA ILE A 216 4.93 20.27 -0.84
C ILE A 216 6.06 21.11 -1.44
N HIS A 217 6.92 20.45 -2.23
CA HIS A 217 8.01 21.07 -2.95
C HIS A 217 7.66 21.16 -4.44
N LYS A 218 7.64 22.36 -5.00
CA LYS A 218 7.19 22.61 -6.38
C LYS A 218 7.97 21.75 -7.40
N GLU A 219 9.27 21.58 -7.17
CA GLU A 219 10.16 20.82 -8.05
C GLU A 219 9.85 19.32 -8.05
N ALA A 220 9.24 18.80 -6.98
CA ALA A 220 8.85 17.39 -6.85
C ALA A 220 7.45 17.08 -7.37
N MET A 221 6.64 18.12 -7.65
CA MET A 221 5.24 17.93 -8.06
C MET A 221 5.15 17.28 -9.45
N GLY A 222 4.44 16.15 -9.55
CA GLY A 222 4.13 15.50 -10.81
C GLY A 222 3.28 16.38 -11.76
N LEU A 223 2.51 17.31 -11.21
CA LEU A 223 1.70 18.26 -12.00
C LEU A 223 2.53 19.01 -13.06
N PHE A 224 3.75 19.42 -12.74
CA PHE A 224 4.63 20.18 -13.63
C PHE A 224 5.48 19.28 -14.55
N ALA A 225 5.44 17.95 -14.35
CA ALA A 225 6.13 16.98 -15.20
C ALA A 225 5.22 16.39 -16.30
N ILE A 226 3.98 16.85 -16.42
CA ILE A 226 3.06 16.47 -17.50
C ILE A 226 3.34 17.39 -18.71
N ASP A 227 4.48 17.16 -19.36
CA ASP A 227 5.01 18.01 -20.43
C ASP A 227 5.02 17.34 -21.82
N GLY A 228 4.59 16.07 -21.91
CA GLY A 228 4.62 15.27 -23.14
C GLY A 228 6.03 14.86 -23.58
N SER A 229 7.06 15.07 -22.75
CA SER A 229 8.43 14.66 -23.03
C SER A 229 8.57 13.13 -23.11
N GLU A 230 9.66 12.66 -23.72
CA GLU A 230 10.04 11.24 -23.76
C GLU A 230 10.09 10.65 -22.35
N LYS A 231 10.65 11.39 -21.38
CA LYS A 231 10.75 10.96 -19.99
C LYS A 231 9.38 10.73 -19.35
N PHE A 232 8.43 11.66 -19.58
CA PHE A 232 7.06 11.52 -19.09
C PHE A 232 6.35 10.31 -19.72
N ILE A 233 6.43 10.17 -21.04
CA ILE A 233 5.79 9.06 -21.76
C ILE A 233 6.37 7.71 -21.30
N SER A 234 7.70 7.60 -21.18
CA SER A 234 8.35 6.40 -20.66
C SER A 234 7.91 6.07 -19.24
N ALA A 235 7.88 7.05 -18.33
CA ALA A 235 7.39 6.87 -16.97
C ALA A 235 5.93 6.43 -16.94
N LEU A 236 5.08 7.00 -17.80
CA LEU A 236 3.66 6.67 -17.90
C LEU A 236 3.45 5.19 -18.22
N PHE A 237 4.12 4.66 -19.23
CA PHE A 237 4.01 3.26 -19.62
C PHE A 237 4.66 2.30 -18.60
N THR A 238 5.67 2.75 -17.87
CA THR A 238 6.31 1.96 -16.81
C THR A 238 5.42 1.82 -15.58
N ILE A 239 4.77 2.89 -15.15
CA ILE A 239 4.09 2.99 -13.86
C ILE A 239 2.59 2.73 -13.98
N MET A 240 1.89 3.31 -14.98
CA MET A 240 0.44 3.23 -15.06
C MET A 240 -0.10 1.79 -15.07
N PRO A 241 0.51 0.79 -15.75
CA PRO A 241 -0.01 -0.58 -15.74
C PRO A 241 0.06 -1.27 -14.37
N ILE A 242 0.89 -0.79 -13.43
CA ILE A 242 0.98 -1.30 -12.05
C ILE A 242 -0.37 -1.10 -11.32
N ALA A 243 -1.14 -0.08 -11.70
CA ALA A 243 -2.47 0.17 -11.17
C ALA A 243 -3.39 -1.05 -11.22
N ILE A 244 -3.21 -1.92 -12.21
CA ILE A 244 -4.02 -3.15 -12.34
C ILE A 244 -3.78 -4.06 -11.12
N ALA A 245 -2.52 -4.22 -10.72
CA ALA A 245 -2.16 -5.04 -9.55
C ALA A 245 -2.71 -4.44 -8.25
N THR A 246 -2.58 -3.12 -8.09
CA THR A 246 -3.01 -2.44 -6.86
C THR A 246 -4.54 -2.29 -6.77
N MET A 247 -5.26 -2.22 -7.87
CA MET A 247 -6.72 -2.34 -7.85
C MET A 247 -7.17 -3.69 -7.27
N MET A 248 -6.44 -4.77 -7.54
CA MET A 248 -6.77 -6.08 -7.00
C MET A 248 -6.47 -6.19 -5.51
N GLU A 249 -5.36 -5.61 -5.07
CA GLU A 249 -5.03 -5.43 -3.65
C GLU A 249 -6.16 -4.70 -2.93
N HIS A 250 -6.61 -3.56 -3.47
CA HIS A 250 -7.74 -2.79 -2.94
C HIS A 250 -9.03 -3.62 -2.80
N VAL A 251 -9.38 -4.41 -3.81
CA VAL A 251 -10.58 -5.28 -3.74
C VAL A 251 -10.44 -6.29 -2.58
N GLY A 252 -9.27 -6.90 -2.42
CA GLY A 252 -8.97 -7.82 -1.31
C GLY A 252 -9.09 -7.13 0.05
N ASP A 253 -8.54 -5.93 0.18
CA ASP A 253 -8.59 -5.15 1.42
C ASP A 253 -10.03 -4.75 1.78
N ILE A 254 -10.84 -4.31 0.82
CA ILE A 254 -12.26 -3.98 1.07
C ILE A 254 -13.04 -5.22 1.49
N ALA A 255 -12.74 -6.39 0.93
CA ALA A 255 -13.33 -7.65 1.38
C ALA A 255 -12.91 -8.00 2.82
N ALA A 256 -11.61 -7.86 3.15
CA ALA A 256 -11.07 -8.10 4.48
C ALA A 256 -11.67 -7.15 5.54
N ILE A 257 -11.78 -5.85 5.20
CA ILE A 257 -12.44 -4.85 6.07
C ILE A 257 -13.92 -5.22 6.26
N SER A 258 -14.62 -5.63 5.17
CA SER A 258 -16.02 -6.03 5.24
C SER A 258 -16.24 -7.22 6.19
N ALA A 259 -15.39 -8.24 6.08
CA ALA A 259 -15.41 -9.40 6.97
C ALA A 259 -15.11 -9.03 8.43
N THR A 260 -14.13 -8.15 8.66
CA THR A 260 -13.72 -7.70 10.00
C THR A 260 -14.80 -6.89 10.69
N VAL A 261 -15.47 -6.00 9.94
CA VAL A 261 -16.49 -5.09 10.48
C VAL A 261 -17.88 -5.74 10.53
N GLY A 262 -18.11 -6.78 9.73
CA GLY A 262 -19.43 -7.41 9.60
C GLY A 262 -20.40 -6.57 8.74
N HIS A 263 -19.88 -5.71 7.86
CA HIS A 263 -20.66 -4.90 6.92
C HIS A 263 -20.13 -5.01 5.50
N ASN A 264 -20.99 -5.29 4.53
CA ASN A 264 -20.58 -5.52 3.15
C ASN A 264 -20.31 -4.21 2.40
N TYR A 265 -19.06 -3.72 2.41
CA TYR A 265 -18.64 -2.50 1.74
C TYR A 265 -18.50 -2.66 0.21
N ILE A 266 -18.47 -3.89 -0.30
CA ILE A 266 -18.50 -4.18 -1.74
C ILE A 266 -19.85 -3.77 -2.34
N ASN A 267 -20.92 -3.92 -1.56
CA ASN A 267 -22.27 -3.54 -1.98
C ASN A 267 -22.66 -2.13 -1.53
N ASP A 268 -22.31 -1.71 -0.31
CA ASP A 268 -22.62 -0.40 0.25
C ASP A 268 -21.41 0.19 1.00
N PRO A 269 -20.76 1.24 0.48
CA PRO A 269 -21.17 2.19 -0.55
C PRO A 269 -20.97 1.70 -1.98
N GLY A 270 -20.43 0.51 -2.19
CA GLY A 270 -20.17 -0.11 -3.48
C GLY A 270 -18.68 -0.05 -3.88
N LEU A 271 -18.19 -1.14 -4.49
CA LEU A 271 -16.79 -1.25 -4.91
C LEU A 271 -16.40 -0.14 -5.92
N ASN A 272 -17.33 0.31 -6.75
CA ASN A 272 -17.10 1.44 -7.64
C ASN A 272 -16.71 2.72 -6.87
N ARG A 273 -17.33 2.99 -5.72
CA ARG A 273 -16.99 4.18 -4.90
C ARG A 273 -15.66 4.02 -4.18
N THR A 274 -15.36 2.84 -3.67
CA THR A 274 -14.08 2.62 -2.98
C THR A 274 -12.92 2.67 -3.95
N LEU A 275 -13.03 2.08 -5.16
CA LEU A 275 -12.06 2.22 -6.23
C LEU A 275 -11.91 3.67 -6.71
N MET A 276 -13.02 4.40 -6.88
CA MET A 276 -12.97 5.81 -7.24
C MET A 276 -12.23 6.63 -6.17
N GLY A 277 -12.50 6.35 -4.89
CA GLY A 277 -11.87 7.04 -3.77
C GLY A 277 -10.36 6.81 -3.70
N ASP A 278 -9.94 5.57 -3.86
CA ASP A 278 -8.53 5.18 -3.90
C ASP A 278 -7.82 5.76 -5.13
N GLY A 279 -8.44 5.68 -6.30
CA GLY A 279 -7.92 6.23 -7.54
C GLY A 279 -7.74 7.75 -7.50
N LEU A 280 -8.73 8.50 -7.00
CA LEU A 280 -8.62 9.95 -6.87
C LEU A 280 -7.60 10.36 -5.80
N ALA A 281 -7.48 9.59 -4.70
CA ALA A 281 -6.43 9.78 -3.70
C ALA A 281 -5.03 9.56 -4.30
N THR A 282 -4.87 8.50 -5.10
CA THR A 282 -3.63 8.22 -5.83
C THR A 282 -3.31 9.30 -6.86
N ALA A 283 -4.31 9.74 -7.65
CA ALA A 283 -4.12 10.82 -8.62
C ALA A 283 -3.69 12.12 -7.95
N MET A 284 -4.34 12.49 -6.86
CA MET A 284 -3.97 13.67 -6.07
C MET A 284 -2.54 13.55 -5.51
N ALA A 285 -2.17 12.38 -4.96
CA ALA A 285 -0.82 12.17 -4.42
C ALA A 285 0.25 12.35 -5.50
N GLY A 286 0.07 11.73 -6.68
CA GLY A 286 1.00 11.87 -7.79
C GLY A 286 1.13 13.31 -8.28
N LEU A 287 0.03 14.07 -8.39
CA LEU A 287 0.09 15.48 -8.76
C LEU A 287 0.86 16.33 -7.75
N LEU A 288 0.75 16.03 -6.46
CA LEU A 288 1.44 16.74 -5.38
C LEU A 288 2.90 16.29 -5.17
N GLY A 289 3.39 15.28 -5.89
CA GLY A 289 4.75 14.77 -5.76
C GLY A 289 4.91 13.68 -4.70
N GLY A 290 3.81 13.04 -4.30
CA GLY A 290 3.79 11.88 -3.41
C GLY A 290 3.70 10.55 -4.19
N PRO A 291 3.96 9.42 -3.51
CA PRO A 291 3.75 8.08 -4.07
C PRO A 291 2.26 7.77 -4.23
N ALA A 292 1.94 6.70 -4.97
CA ALA A 292 0.58 6.19 -5.06
C ALA A 292 0.03 5.83 -3.68
N ASN A 293 -1.25 6.07 -3.46
CA ASN A 293 -1.95 5.60 -2.28
C ASN A 293 -2.53 4.20 -2.52
N THR A 294 -2.77 3.46 -1.43
CA THR A 294 -3.51 2.19 -1.39
C THR A 294 -4.14 2.01 -0.03
N THR A 295 -5.15 1.16 0.08
CA THR A 295 -5.74 0.76 1.37
C THR A 295 -4.75 -0.04 2.21
N TYR A 296 -4.76 0.15 3.54
CA TYR A 296 -3.81 -0.49 4.45
C TYR A 296 -4.43 -1.59 5.30
N GLY A 297 -3.94 -2.81 5.10
CA GLY A 297 -4.30 -3.98 5.90
C GLY A 297 -3.89 -3.87 7.38
N GLU A 298 -2.80 -3.14 7.69
CA GLU A 298 -2.35 -2.87 9.06
C GLU A 298 -3.44 -2.19 9.88
N ASN A 299 -4.14 -1.22 9.31
CA ASN A 299 -5.25 -0.54 9.98
C ASN A 299 -6.46 -1.46 10.17
N THR A 300 -6.69 -2.42 9.27
CA THR A 300 -7.70 -3.46 9.43
C THR A 300 -7.37 -4.36 10.64
N GLY A 301 -6.09 -4.67 10.86
CA GLY A 301 -5.63 -5.36 12.07
C GLY A 301 -5.96 -4.60 13.36
N VAL A 302 -5.82 -3.26 13.35
CA VAL A 302 -6.23 -2.41 14.49
C VAL A 302 -7.74 -2.49 14.72
N LEU A 303 -8.55 -2.41 13.66
CA LEU A 303 -10.02 -2.55 13.75
C LEU A 303 -10.40 -3.90 14.39
N ALA A 304 -9.78 -4.99 13.95
CA ALA A 304 -10.05 -6.34 14.47
C ALA A 304 -9.73 -6.46 15.97
N LEU A 305 -8.63 -5.85 16.43
CA LEU A 305 -8.18 -5.91 17.83
C LEU A 305 -8.97 -4.99 18.75
N THR A 306 -9.24 -3.77 18.29
CA THR A 306 -9.96 -2.76 19.11
C THR A 306 -11.46 -2.96 19.08
N LYS A 307 -11.97 -3.61 18.03
CA LYS A 307 -13.40 -3.73 17.71
C LYS A 307 -14.12 -2.37 17.62
N ILE A 308 -13.38 -1.33 17.21
CA ILE A 308 -13.92 0.01 17.00
C ILE A 308 -13.96 0.26 15.50
N TYR A 309 -15.15 0.23 14.93
CA TYR A 309 -15.41 0.20 13.50
C TYR A 309 -15.89 1.55 12.92
N ASP A 310 -15.97 2.58 13.77
CA ASP A 310 -16.40 3.92 13.33
C ASP A 310 -15.30 4.57 12.44
N PRO A 311 -15.61 4.93 11.19
CA PRO A 311 -14.69 5.64 10.30
C PRO A 311 -14.18 6.98 10.87
N LEU A 312 -14.83 7.54 11.88
CA LEU A 312 -14.38 8.78 12.54
C LEU A 312 -12.97 8.65 13.10
N VAL A 313 -12.62 7.49 13.66
CA VAL A 313 -11.29 7.25 14.24
C VAL A 313 -10.21 7.31 13.17
N ILE A 314 -10.49 6.76 11.98
CA ILE A 314 -9.58 6.81 10.83
C ILE A 314 -9.43 8.25 10.31
N ARG A 315 -10.51 9.03 10.28
CA ARG A 315 -10.44 10.46 9.89
C ARG A 315 -9.58 11.27 10.85
N ILE A 316 -9.63 10.99 12.15
CA ILE A 316 -8.76 11.63 13.15
C ILE A 316 -7.29 11.24 12.88
N ALA A 317 -7.01 9.97 12.60
CA ALA A 317 -5.68 9.52 12.22
C ALA A 317 -5.16 10.24 10.97
N ALA A 318 -6.01 10.42 9.96
CA ALA A 318 -5.69 11.14 8.73
C ALA A 318 -5.35 12.62 8.99
N VAL A 319 -6.11 13.28 9.88
CA VAL A 319 -5.82 14.66 10.30
C VAL A 319 -4.47 14.73 11.04
N PHE A 320 -4.16 13.76 11.91
CA PHE A 320 -2.85 13.70 12.57
C PHE A 320 -1.70 13.53 11.58
N ALA A 321 -1.87 12.68 10.55
CA ALA A 321 -0.89 12.55 9.48
C ALA A 321 -0.68 13.87 8.73
N CYS A 322 -1.77 14.58 8.38
CA CYS A 322 -1.68 15.91 7.80
C CYS A 322 -0.96 16.92 8.70
N ILE A 323 -1.25 16.94 10.01
CA ILE A 323 -0.57 17.85 10.93
C ILE A 323 0.92 17.53 11.02
N LEU A 324 1.29 16.26 11.11
CA LEU A 324 2.66 15.81 11.21
C LEU A 324 3.48 16.14 9.95
N SER A 325 2.85 16.18 8.78
CA SER A 325 3.50 16.52 7.52
C SER A 325 4.06 17.95 7.48
N PHE A 326 3.54 18.87 8.29
CA PHE A 326 4.04 20.25 8.40
C PHE A 326 5.25 20.39 9.34
N CYS A 327 5.86 19.28 9.77
CA CYS A 327 7.04 19.28 10.64
C CYS A 327 8.29 18.74 9.90
N PRO A 328 9.07 19.58 9.18
CA PRO A 328 10.30 19.15 8.50
C PRO A 328 11.32 18.52 9.43
N LYS A 329 11.35 18.91 10.70
CA LYS A 329 12.21 18.28 11.71
C LYS A 329 11.87 16.80 11.91
N PHE A 330 10.61 16.45 11.82
CA PHE A 330 10.16 15.07 11.87
C PHE A 330 10.67 14.26 10.64
N GLU A 331 10.55 14.82 9.44
CA GLU A 331 11.12 14.23 8.21
C GLU A 331 12.63 14.04 8.33
N ALA A 332 13.34 15.06 8.85
CA ALA A 332 14.78 14.97 9.08
C ALA A 332 15.14 13.81 10.02
N ILE A 333 14.38 13.59 11.11
CA ILE A 333 14.57 12.45 12.01
C ILE A 333 14.38 11.12 11.25
N ILE A 334 13.33 11.00 10.44
CA ILE A 334 13.06 9.79 9.66
C ILE A 334 14.17 9.51 8.66
N ASN A 335 14.71 10.54 8.01
CA ASN A 335 15.80 10.41 7.04
C ASN A 335 17.14 10.02 7.69
N THR A 336 17.30 10.10 9.02
CA THR A 336 18.48 9.58 9.73
C THR A 336 18.42 8.08 10.01
N ILE A 337 17.32 7.40 9.69
CA ILE A 337 17.19 5.97 9.92
C ILE A 337 18.19 5.23 9.02
N PRO A 338 19.16 4.46 9.58
CA PRO A 338 20.12 3.72 8.79
C PRO A 338 19.47 2.69 7.88
N SER A 339 20.02 2.52 6.67
CA SER A 339 19.50 1.60 5.65
C SER A 339 19.38 0.14 6.15
N GLY A 340 20.26 -0.29 7.06
CA GLY A 340 20.17 -1.62 7.67
C GLY A 340 18.85 -1.83 8.44
N ILE A 341 18.35 -0.82 9.14
CA ILE A 341 17.04 -0.87 9.82
C ILE A 341 15.92 -0.98 8.79
N ILE A 342 15.98 -0.14 7.74
CA ILE A 342 15.03 -0.15 6.64
C ILE A 342 14.98 -1.55 6.01
N GLY A 343 16.15 -2.15 5.75
CA GLY A 343 16.28 -3.52 5.22
C GLY A 343 15.61 -4.58 6.09
N GLY A 344 15.88 -4.57 7.40
CA GLY A 344 15.31 -5.55 8.34
C GLY A 344 13.79 -5.46 8.44
N ILE A 345 13.23 -4.26 8.39
CA ILE A 345 11.77 -4.05 8.39
C ILE A 345 11.17 -4.45 7.05
N SER A 346 11.78 -4.04 5.94
CA SER A 346 11.33 -4.37 4.58
C SER A 346 11.30 -5.87 4.36
N PHE A 347 12.24 -6.61 4.92
CA PHE A 347 12.29 -8.07 4.86
C PHE A 347 10.98 -8.69 5.35
N VAL A 348 10.47 -8.25 6.51
CA VAL A 348 9.19 -8.73 7.05
C VAL A 348 8.01 -8.25 6.21
N LEU A 349 8.00 -6.96 5.86
CA LEU A 349 6.89 -6.36 5.11
C LEU A 349 6.68 -7.01 3.75
N TYR A 350 7.76 -7.18 2.97
CA TYR A 350 7.67 -7.80 1.64
C TYR A 350 7.26 -9.27 1.72
N GLY A 351 7.77 -9.99 2.75
CA GLY A 351 7.33 -11.34 3.05
C GLY A 351 5.84 -11.41 3.39
N MET A 352 5.34 -10.47 4.20
CA MET A 352 3.92 -10.40 4.55
C MET A 352 3.03 -10.08 3.34
N ILE A 353 3.45 -9.17 2.43
CA ILE A 353 2.72 -8.89 1.18
C ILE A 353 2.59 -10.19 0.36
N SER A 354 3.68 -10.92 0.17
CA SER A 354 3.63 -12.21 -0.54
C SER A 354 2.72 -13.22 0.17
N ALA A 355 2.76 -13.29 1.49
CA ALA A 355 1.91 -14.17 2.29
C ALA A 355 0.41 -13.81 2.16
N ILE A 356 0.06 -12.52 2.04
CA ILE A 356 -1.31 -12.07 1.74
C ILE A 356 -1.76 -12.58 0.37
N GLY A 357 -0.88 -12.59 -0.63
CA GLY A 357 -1.18 -13.18 -1.93
C GLY A 357 -1.44 -14.69 -1.86
N VAL A 358 -0.63 -15.43 -1.07
CA VAL A 358 -0.86 -16.86 -0.80
C VAL A 358 -2.22 -17.06 -0.10
N ARG A 359 -2.50 -16.25 0.90
CA ARG A 359 -3.77 -16.27 1.63
C ARG A 359 -4.96 -16.04 0.69
N ASN A 360 -4.86 -15.09 -0.24
CA ASN A 360 -5.90 -14.83 -1.24
C ASN A 360 -6.20 -16.08 -2.08
N VAL A 361 -5.17 -16.80 -2.53
CA VAL A 361 -5.31 -18.05 -3.28
C VAL A 361 -6.00 -19.14 -2.44
N VAL A 362 -5.57 -19.31 -1.18
CA VAL A 362 -6.07 -20.36 -0.29
C VAL A 362 -7.52 -20.09 0.15
N GLU A 363 -7.85 -18.87 0.55
CA GLU A 363 -9.19 -18.50 1.00
C GLU A 363 -10.23 -18.59 -0.13
N ASN A 364 -9.82 -18.31 -1.37
CA ASN A 364 -10.67 -18.45 -2.53
C ASN A 364 -10.62 -19.86 -3.16
N GLN A 365 -9.97 -20.83 -2.50
CA GLN A 365 -9.91 -22.24 -2.91
C GLN A 365 -9.49 -22.43 -4.37
N VAL A 366 -8.48 -21.68 -4.84
CA VAL A 366 -7.99 -21.80 -6.22
C VAL A 366 -7.41 -23.19 -6.44
N ASP A 367 -8.03 -23.97 -7.33
CA ASP A 367 -7.59 -25.32 -7.67
C ASP A 367 -6.42 -25.28 -8.66
N PHE A 368 -5.21 -25.56 -8.18
CA PHE A 368 -4.00 -25.67 -9.01
C PHE A 368 -3.79 -27.10 -9.61
N THR A 369 -4.66 -28.06 -9.34
CA THR A 369 -4.67 -29.31 -10.08
C THR A 369 -5.25 -29.11 -11.49
N ASN A 370 -6.02 -28.03 -11.67
CA ASN A 370 -6.48 -27.58 -12.97
C ASN A 370 -5.32 -26.94 -13.76
N SER A 371 -4.97 -27.54 -14.91
CA SER A 371 -3.87 -27.09 -15.77
C SER A 371 -4.00 -25.63 -16.22
N ARG A 372 -5.23 -25.14 -16.43
CA ARG A 372 -5.50 -23.73 -16.77
C ARG A 372 -5.00 -22.80 -15.67
N ASN A 373 -5.41 -23.04 -14.43
CA ASN A 373 -5.05 -22.22 -13.28
C ASN A 373 -3.54 -22.28 -13.01
N LEU A 374 -2.96 -23.48 -13.12
CA LEU A 374 -1.52 -23.66 -12.96
C LEU A 374 -0.72 -22.86 -13.99
N ILE A 375 -1.11 -22.88 -15.27
CA ILE A 375 -0.43 -22.14 -16.35
C ILE A 375 -0.55 -20.63 -16.13
N ILE A 376 -1.74 -20.12 -15.76
CA ILE A 376 -1.94 -18.69 -15.50
C ILE A 376 -1.00 -18.22 -14.39
N ALA A 377 -1.00 -18.91 -13.26
CA ALA A 377 -0.15 -18.57 -12.13
C ALA A 377 1.34 -18.68 -12.47
N ALA A 378 1.76 -19.74 -13.16
CA ALA A 378 3.16 -19.94 -13.56
C ALA A 378 3.65 -18.81 -14.47
N VAL A 379 2.87 -18.40 -15.46
CA VAL A 379 3.23 -17.29 -16.35
C VAL A 379 3.32 -15.96 -15.58
N ILE A 380 2.35 -15.67 -14.70
CA ILE A 380 2.38 -14.46 -13.87
C ILE A 380 3.66 -14.39 -13.04
N LEU A 381 3.98 -15.46 -12.29
CA LEU A 381 5.13 -15.49 -11.40
C LEU A 381 6.46 -15.37 -12.18
N VAL A 382 6.59 -16.10 -13.30
CA VAL A 382 7.80 -16.04 -14.12
C VAL A 382 7.94 -14.71 -14.83
N CYS A 383 6.86 -14.13 -15.36
CA CYS A 383 6.90 -12.80 -15.96
C CYS A 383 7.29 -11.74 -14.93
N ALA A 384 6.67 -11.77 -13.75
CA ALA A 384 6.95 -10.79 -12.72
C ALA A 384 8.42 -10.79 -12.27
N LEU A 385 8.94 -11.96 -11.89
CA LEU A 385 10.29 -12.09 -11.37
C LEU A 385 11.35 -12.05 -12.48
N GLY A 386 11.10 -12.75 -13.59
CA GLY A 386 12.04 -12.85 -14.69
C GLY A 386 12.28 -11.51 -15.39
N PHE A 387 11.21 -10.82 -15.79
CA PHE A 387 11.38 -9.51 -16.41
C PHE A 387 11.88 -8.44 -15.43
N ASN A 388 11.51 -8.52 -14.15
CA ASN A 388 12.08 -7.61 -13.17
C ASN A 388 13.59 -7.77 -13.02
N SER A 389 14.11 -9.00 -13.07
CA SER A 389 15.55 -9.27 -12.93
C SER A 389 16.41 -8.77 -14.12
N VAL A 390 15.78 -8.55 -15.28
CA VAL A 390 16.46 -8.02 -16.50
C VAL A 390 16.07 -6.57 -16.82
N GLY A 391 15.39 -5.87 -15.89
CA GLY A 391 15.00 -4.47 -16.06
C GLY A 391 13.74 -4.23 -16.87
N GLY A 392 12.92 -5.28 -17.13
CA GLY A 392 11.69 -5.18 -17.91
C GLY A 392 11.87 -5.45 -19.39
N ILE A 393 10.86 -5.14 -20.20
CA ILE A 393 10.92 -5.16 -21.67
C ILE A 393 10.92 -3.73 -22.18
N THR A 394 11.98 -3.36 -22.91
CA THR A 394 12.09 -2.04 -23.54
C THR A 394 11.81 -2.15 -25.04
N PHE A 395 10.95 -1.29 -25.55
CA PHE A 395 10.63 -1.18 -26.98
C PHE A 395 10.38 0.27 -27.38
N GLY A 396 10.58 0.59 -28.66
CA GLY A 396 10.36 1.93 -29.20
C GLY A 396 8.94 2.10 -29.74
N ILE A 397 8.25 3.16 -29.32
CA ILE A 397 6.97 3.59 -29.91
C ILE A 397 7.12 5.04 -30.36
N GLY A 398 7.00 5.30 -31.68
CA GLY A 398 7.04 6.67 -32.19
C GLY A 398 8.32 7.45 -31.89
N GLY A 399 9.45 6.74 -31.72
CA GLY A 399 10.75 7.33 -31.36
C GLY A 399 11.01 7.46 -29.86
N VAL A 400 10.06 7.09 -29.02
CA VAL A 400 10.19 7.08 -27.55
C VAL A 400 10.53 5.67 -27.08
N SER A 401 11.52 5.56 -26.18
CA SER A 401 11.85 4.30 -25.50
C SER A 401 10.91 4.07 -24.33
N VAL A 402 10.16 2.97 -24.37
CA VAL A 402 9.17 2.60 -23.36
C VAL A 402 9.59 1.30 -22.68
N THR A 403 9.63 1.27 -21.36
CA THR A 403 9.96 0.07 -20.58
C THR A 403 8.74 -0.39 -19.79
N LEU A 404 8.28 -1.63 -20.02
CA LEU A 404 7.28 -2.28 -19.17
C LEU A 404 7.98 -3.02 -18.02
N SER A 405 7.57 -2.72 -16.79
CA SER A 405 8.07 -3.43 -15.60
C SER A 405 7.60 -4.90 -15.59
N GLY A 406 8.35 -5.76 -14.90
CA GLY A 406 7.98 -7.18 -14.75
C GLY A 406 6.57 -7.37 -14.18
N LEU A 407 6.18 -6.55 -13.20
CA LEU A 407 4.84 -6.59 -12.59
C LEU A 407 3.74 -6.18 -13.59
N ALA A 408 3.99 -5.14 -14.40
CA ALA A 408 3.06 -4.72 -15.44
C ALA A 408 2.83 -5.83 -16.49
N ILE A 409 3.93 -6.46 -16.94
CA ILE A 409 3.89 -7.59 -17.89
C ILE A 409 3.12 -8.75 -17.29
N ALA A 410 3.38 -9.11 -16.04
CA ALA A 410 2.71 -10.19 -15.33
C ALA A 410 1.20 -9.96 -15.20
N ALA A 411 0.79 -8.74 -14.83
CA ALA A 411 -0.62 -8.38 -14.71
C ALA A 411 -1.33 -8.47 -16.07
N LEU A 412 -0.76 -7.90 -17.12
CA LEU A 412 -1.32 -7.96 -18.47
C LEU A 412 -1.39 -9.40 -18.99
N ALA A 413 -0.32 -10.20 -18.83
CA ALA A 413 -0.28 -11.59 -19.24
C ALA A 413 -1.31 -12.45 -18.48
N GLY A 414 -1.44 -12.26 -17.16
CA GLY A 414 -2.42 -12.98 -16.34
C GLY A 414 -3.86 -12.70 -16.77
N ILE A 415 -4.22 -11.43 -16.98
CA ILE A 415 -5.55 -11.04 -17.44
C ILE A 415 -5.83 -11.59 -18.86
N LEU A 416 -4.85 -11.47 -19.76
CA LEU A 416 -4.99 -11.95 -21.13
C LEU A 416 -5.17 -13.46 -21.17
N LEU A 417 -4.36 -14.22 -20.47
CA LEU A 417 -4.49 -15.68 -20.39
C LEU A 417 -5.82 -16.09 -19.76
N ASN A 418 -6.24 -15.40 -18.69
CA ASN A 418 -7.54 -15.65 -18.06
C ASN A 418 -8.70 -15.40 -19.03
N ALA A 419 -8.59 -14.41 -19.92
CA ALA A 419 -9.60 -14.09 -20.90
C ALA A 419 -9.65 -15.08 -22.08
N ILE A 420 -8.48 -15.58 -22.54
CA ILE A 420 -8.36 -16.42 -23.77
C ILE A 420 -8.53 -17.90 -23.44
N LEU A 421 -7.98 -18.39 -22.31
CA LEU A 421 -8.02 -19.81 -21.99
C LEU A 421 -9.45 -20.27 -21.66
N PRO A 422 -9.88 -21.44 -22.18
CA PRO A 422 -11.22 -21.97 -21.90
C PRO A 422 -11.38 -22.35 -20.42
N GLY A 423 -12.64 -22.40 -19.93
CA GLY A 423 -12.94 -22.75 -18.54
C GLY A 423 -12.88 -21.57 -17.58
N ASN A 424 -13.14 -20.35 -18.06
CA ASN A 424 -13.31 -19.18 -17.19
C ASN A 424 -14.74 -19.19 -16.60
N ASP A 425 -14.89 -19.88 -15.48
CA ASP A 425 -16.13 -20.09 -14.71
C ASP A 425 -16.19 -19.27 -13.42
N TYR A 426 -15.17 -18.42 -13.17
CA TYR A 426 -15.14 -17.60 -11.98
C TYR A 426 -16.32 -16.65 -11.90
N GLU A 427 -17.11 -16.77 -10.84
CA GLU A 427 -18.15 -15.82 -10.45
C GLU A 427 -17.73 -15.05 -9.21
N PHE A 428 -17.67 -13.73 -9.32
CA PHE A 428 -17.34 -12.87 -8.18
C PHE A 428 -18.48 -12.91 -7.15
N ASP A 429 -18.17 -13.39 -5.94
CA ASP A 429 -19.09 -13.30 -4.82
C ASP A 429 -19.06 -11.88 -4.21
N SER A 430 -20.16 -11.18 -4.39
CA SER A 430 -20.36 -9.85 -3.80
C SER A 430 -20.76 -9.88 -2.32
N ASN A 431 -20.94 -11.08 -1.73
CA ASN A 431 -21.23 -11.26 -0.31
C ASN A 431 -20.06 -11.95 0.38
N PRO A 432 -18.97 -11.23 0.74
CA PRO A 432 -17.95 -11.77 1.61
C PRO A 432 -18.64 -12.16 2.92
N GLY A 433 -18.55 -13.44 3.29
CA GLY A 433 -19.30 -14.00 4.41
C GLY A 433 -19.15 -13.14 5.67
N THR A 434 -20.27 -12.72 6.21
CA THR A 434 -20.33 -12.06 7.52
C THR A 434 -19.90 -13.08 8.57
N GLY A 435 -18.63 -13.05 8.92
CA GLY A 435 -17.99 -13.46 10.19
C GLY A 435 -18.31 -14.78 10.91
N GLU A 436 -19.17 -15.67 10.43
CA GLU A 436 -19.51 -16.91 11.14
C GLU A 436 -18.96 -18.21 10.51
N GLY A 437 -18.15 -18.14 9.45
CA GLY A 437 -17.78 -19.32 8.66
C GLY A 437 -16.31 -19.60 8.40
N THR A 438 -15.38 -18.70 8.69
CA THR A 438 -13.94 -18.91 8.43
C THR A 438 -13.08 -18.82 9.69
N SER A 439 -13.37 -19.65 10.68
CA SER A 439 -12.37 -19.97 11.69
C SER A 439 -11.38 -20.98 11.10
N LEU A 440 -10.35 -20.51 10.42
CA LEU A 440 -9.14 -21.30 10.29
C LEU A 440 -8.60 -21.51 11.71
N ARG A 441 -8.86 -22.69 12.27
CA ARG A 441 -8.17 -23.17 13.45
C ARG A 441 -6.71 -23.41 13.02
N VAL A 442 -5.81 -22.56 13.51
CA VAL A 442 -4.37 -22.82 13.57
C VAL A 442 -4.11 -23.59 14.83
#